data_35cab41d54b2a7cf16c8baac798486fa
#
_entry.id   35cab41d54b2a7cf16c8baac798486fa
#
_cell.length_a   1.000
_cell.length_b   1.000
_cell.length_c   1.000
_cell.angle_alpha   90.00
_cell.angle_beta   90.00
_cell.angle_gamma   90.00
#
_symmetry.space_group_name_H-M   'P 1'
#
loop_
_entity.id
_entity.type
_entity.pdbx_description
1 polymer ?
#
loop_
_entity_poly.entity_id
_entity_poly.type
_entity_poly.pdbx_seq_one_letter_code
_entity_poly.pdbx_strand_id
1 'polypeptide(L)'
;MICLLLSLPFKATEMKQYAFQQIINIQNGLSSSVRCLTVSHEKGYVWVGTRTGIGRFDGYELKKYLHDNITHLFEDNENKIWAVTAKGLYYYNESDDNFLQAKDKEQHPLSAASICPWTDGVLFGGYGKIYKYNYADRQTELLCSLQPDNHYNITTLRKWDKHTLLAINRWKNALLIDIRTGKTQPAPFKSDELTDCFIDSKGNVWTAPYHQGVKCYDRNGKLLHSYHTMN
;
A
#
# COMPACT_ATOMS: atom_id res chain seq x y z
N MET A 1 -9.47 -41.54 -59.03
CA MET A 1 -10.45 -41.02 -58.07
C MET A 1 -9.72 -39.96 -57.27
N ILE A 2 -9.89 -38.70 -57.68
CA ILE A 2 -9.18 -37.54 -57.07
C ILE A 2 -10.09 -36.98 -56.00
N CYS A 3 -9.70 -37.04 -54.78
CA CYS A 3 -10.43 -36.47 -53.63
C CYS A 3 -10.03 -35.00 -53.47
N LEU A 4 -10.92 -34.09 -53.89
CA LEU A 4 -10.78 -32.64 -53.68
C LEU A 4 -11.21 -32.32 -52.23
N LEU A 5 -10.23 -32.05 -51.36
CA LEU A 5 -10.48 -31.45 -50.04
C LEU A 5 -10.73 -29.93 -50.22
N LEU A 6 -11.99 -29.53 -50.19
CA LEU A 6 -12.38 -28.13 -50.06
C LEU A 6 -12.08 -27.67 -48.64
N SER A 7 -11.03 -26.90 -48.44
CA SER A 7 -10.79 -26.15 -47.21
C SER A 7 -11.71 -24.94 -47.16
N LEU A 8 -12.84 -25.06 -46.46
CA LEU A 8 -13.67 -23.92 -46.12
C LEU A 8 -12.91 -23.06 -45.07
N PRO A 9 -12.78 -21.75 -45.27
CA PRO A 9 -12.21 -20.88 -44.27
C PRO A 9 -13.19 -20.82 -43.09
N PHE A 10 -12.81 -21.43 -41.98
CA PHE A 10 -13.47 -21.19 -40.69
C PHE A 10 -13.21 -19.74 -40.32
N LYS A 11 -14.19 -18.84 -40.50
CA LYS A 11 -14.16 -17.53 -39.81
C LYS A 11 -14.33 -17.81 -38.35
N ALA A 12 -13.26 -17.61 -37.57
CA ALA A 12 -13.34 -17.52 -36.12
C ALA A 12 -14.32 -16.38 -35.80
N THR A 13 -15.47 -16.71 -35.31
CA THR A 13 -16.46 -15.76 -34.79
C THR A 13 -15.75 -15.12 -33.57
N GLU A 14 -15.56 -13.79 -33.57
CA GLU A 14 -15.10 -13.07 -32.39
C GLU A 14 -16.01 -13.46 -31.22
N MET A 15 -15.47 -14.23 -30.30
CA MET A 15 -16.14 -14.48 -29.03
C MET A 15 -16.24 -13.13 -28.32
N LYS A 16 -17.44 -12.60 -28.20
CA LYS A 16 -17.70 -11.46 -27.33
C LYS A 16 -17.25 -11.86 -25.93
N GLN A 17 -16.18 -11.24 -25.48
CA GLN A 17 -15.70 -11.42 -24.14
C GLN A 17 -16.72 -10.78 -23.18
N TYR A 18 -17.53 -11.62 -22.54
CA TYR A 18 -18.44 -11.16 -21.51
C TYR A 18 -17.62 -10.87 -20.26
N ALA A 19 -17.49 -9.60 -19.90
CA ALA A 19 -16.93 -9.23 -18.61
C ALA A 19 -17.98 -9.49 -17.53
N PHE A 20 -17.71 -10.45 -16.66
CA PHE A 20 -18.51 -10.62 -15.45
C PHE A 20 -18.08 -9.54 -14.45
N GLN A 21 -19.03 -8.72 -14.03
CA GLN A 21 -18.82 -7.73 -12.99
C GLN A 21 -19.50 -8.21 -11.71
N GLN A 22 -18.70 -8.38 -10.66
CA GLN A 22 -19.19 -8.67 -9.32
C GLN A 22 -19.01 -7.46 -8.42
N ILE A 23 -20.08 -7.02 -7.78
CA ILE A 23 -20.05 -5.92 -6.82
C ILE A 23 -20.03 -6.51 -5.42
N ILE A 24 -18.97 -6.23 -4.67
CA ILE A 24 -18.83 -6.60 -3.26
C ILE A 24 -19.08 -5.33 -2.42
N ASN A 25 -20.11 -5.38 -1.59
CA ASN A 25 -20.52 -4.27 -0.73
C ASN A 25 -20.96 -4.78 0.65
N ILE A 26 -21.45 -3.89 1.50
CA ILE A 26 -21.90 -4.23 2.86
C ILE A 26 -23.07 -5.22 2.85
N GLN A 27 -23.94 -5.16 1.84
CA GLN A 27 -25.12 -6.04 1.74
C GLN A 27 -24.74 -7.48 1.40
N ASN A 28 -23.61 -7.68 0.67
CA ASN A 28 -23.16 -8.99 0.22
C ASN A 28 -21.82 -9.44 0.82
N GLY A 29 -21.48 -8.91 2.00
CA GLY A 29 -20.41 -9.52 2.79
C GLY A 29 -19.36 -8.61 3.39
N LEU A 30 -19.13 -7.39 2.92
CA LEU A 30 -18.20 -6.48 3.56
C LEU A 30 -18.67 -6.10 4.96
N SER A 31 -17.71 -6.01 5.89
CA SER A 31 -18.01 -5.65 7.27
C SER A 31 -18.31 -4.16 7.46
N SER A 32 -17.76 -3.31 6.60
CA SER A 32 -18.02 -1.85 6.55
C SER A 32 -17.44 -1.24 5.27
N SER A 33 -17.41 0.09 5.18
CA SER A 33 -16.82 0.81 4.03
C SER A 33 -15.35 0.45 3.82
N VAL A 34 -14.95 0.23 2.56
CA VAL A 34 -13.58 -0.03 2.15
C VAL A 34 -12.69 1.16 2.43
N ARG A 35 -11.51 0.92 2.99
CA ARG A 35 -10.47 1.93 3.25
C ARG A 35 -9.22 1.71 2.41
N CYS A 36 -8.84 0.47 2.24
CA CYS A 36 -7.68 0.07 1.46
C CYS A 36 -7.93 -1.31 0.83
N LEU A 37 -7.19 -1.60 -0.21
CA LEU A 37 -7.19 -2.91 -0.85
C LEU A 37 -5.79 -3.23 -1.39
N THR A 38 -5.50 -4.52 -1.51
CA THR A 38 -4.34 -5.03 -2.24
C THR A 38 -4.72 -6.34 -2.93
N VAL A 39 -3.99 -6.69 -3.98
CA VAL A 39 -4.18 -7.94 -4.70
C VAL A 39 -2.94 -8.80 -4.49
N SER A 40 -3.13 -10.04 -4.07
CA SER A 40 -2.04 -11.02 -3.98
C SER A 40 -1.60 -11.43 -5.38
N HIS A 41 -0.33 -11.16 -5.72
CA HIS A 41 0.20 -11.44 -7.05
C HIS A 41 0.25 -12.94 -7.36
N GLU A 42 0.61 -13.75 -6.38
CA GLU A 42 0.73 -15.19 -6.55
C GLU A 42 -0.61 -15.90 -6.63
N LYS A 43 -1.56 -15.52 -5.77
CA LYS A 43 -2.84 -16.23 -5.61
C LYS A 43 -4.03 -15.55 -6.26
N GLY A 44 -3.86 -14.31 -6.70
CA GLY A 44 -4.94 -13.50 -7.29
C GLY A 44 -6.05 -13.10 -6.29
N TYR A 45 -5.83 -13.30 -4.99
CA TYR A 45 -6.81 -12.89 -3.98
C TYR A 45 -6.89 -11.39 -3.86
N VAL A 46 -8.11 -10.86 -3.71
CA VAL A 46 -8.33 -9.45 -3.39
C VAL A 46 -8.52 -9.31 -1.89
N TRP A 47 -7.61 -8.60 -1.25
CA TRP A 47 -7.67 -8.30 0.17
C TRP A 47 -8.25 -6.91 0.38
N VAL A 48 -9.26 -6.80 1.23
CA VAL A 48 -10.03 -5.57 1.46
C VAL A 48 -9.97 -5.20 2.94
N GLY A 49 -9.38 -4.05 3.24
CA GLY A 49 -9.36 -3.48 4.58
C GLY A 49 -10.53 -2.53 4.81
N THR A 50 -11.20 -2.70 5.93
CA THR A 50 -12.33 -1.89 6.35
C THR A 50 -12.10 -1.31 7.75
N ARG A 51 -13.05 -0.53 8.26
CA ARG A 51 -12.99 -0.04 9.66
C ARG A 51 -13.18 -1.15 10.70
N THR A 52 -13.69 -2.30 10.31
CA THR A 52 -14.10 -3.36 11.25
C THR A 52 -13.45 -4.71 10.94
N GLY A 53 -12.48 -4.77 10.00
CA GLY A 53 -11.76 -5.99 9.71
C GLY A 53 -11.22 -6.09 8.31
N ILE A 54 -10.64 -7.25 8.01
CA ILE A 54 -10.11 -7.62 6.70
C ILE A 54 -11.04 -8.64 6.05
N GLY A 55 -11.29 -8.49 4.74
CA GLY A 55 -11.92 -9.48 3.89
C GLY A 55 -10.92 -9.98 2.85
N ARG A 56 -10.90 -11.29 2.57
CA ARG A 56 -10.21 -11.90 1.43
C ARG A 56 -11.26 -12.44 0.46
N PHE A 57 -11.24 -11.95 -0.76
CA PHE A 57 -12.08 -12.44 -1.85
C PHE A 57 -11.23 -13.28 -2.81
N ASP A 58 -11.67 -14.50 -3.09
CA ASP A 58 -10.96 -15.47 -3.94
C ASP A 58 -11.58 -15.63 -5.34
N GLY A 59 -12.57 -14.80 -5.65
CA GLY A 59 -13.37 -14.89 -6.88
C GLY A 59 -14.76 -15.49 -6.68
N TYR A 60 -14.99 -16.15 -5.54
CA TYR A 60 -16.25 -16.83 -5.22
C TYR A 60 -16.83 -16.35 -3.89
N GLU A 61 -16.03 -16.35 -2.83
CA GLU A 61 -16.46 -16.00 -1.48
C GLU A 61 -15.57 -14.93 -0.83
N LEU A 62 -16.15 -14.24 0.13
CA LEU A 62 -15.47 -13.26 0.97
C LEU A 62 -15.25 -13.83 2.36
N LYS A 63 -14.04 -14.32 2.64
CA LYS A 63 -13.64 -14.76 3.99
C LYS A 63 -13.21 -13.56 4.83
N LYS A 64 -13.63 -13.53 6.11
CA LYS A 64 -13.35 -12.42 7.04
C LYS A 64 -12.26 -12.81 8.04
N TYR A 65 -11.38 -11.83 8.30
CA TYR A 65 -10.28 -11.94 9.25
C TYR A 65 -10.21 -10.68 10.11
N LEU A 66 -9.42 -10.72 11.17
CA LEU A 66 -8.98 -9.61 12.02
C LEU A 66 -10.02 -8.50 12.20
N HIS A 67 -10.71 -8.52 13.35
CA HIS A 67 -11.71 -7.51 13.70
C HIS A 67 -11.03 -6.27 14.29
N ASP A 68 -10.55 -5.37 13.44
CA ASP A 68 -9.94 -4.11 13.83
C ASP A 68 -10.08 -3.05 12.71
N ASN A 69 -9.75 -1.80 13.03
CA ASN A 69 -9.72 -0.71 12.06
C ASN A 69 -8.46 -0.80 11.19
N ILE A 70 -8.62 -1.20 9.94
CA ILE A 70 -7.53 -1.39 9.00
C ILE A 70 -7.27 -0.06 8.28
N THR A 71 -6.04 0.42 8.35
CA THR A 71 -5.62 1.66 7.69
C THR A 71 -4.86 1.42 6.40
N HIS A 72 -4.02 0.37 6.36
CA HIS A 72 -3.27 -0.02 5.18
C HIS A 72 -3.23 -1.54 5.04
N LEU A 73 -3.28 -2.00 3.79
CA LEU A 73 -2.98 -3.36 3.38
C LEU A 73 -1.93 -3.30 2.27
N PHE A 74 -0.98 -4.21 2.28
CA PHE A 74 -0.04 -4.32 1.18
C PHE A 74 0.60 -5.70 1.13
N GLU A 75 1.02 -6.11 -0.07
CA GLU A 75 1.82 -7.29 -0.32
C GLU A 75 3.30 -6.90 -0.43
N ASP A 76 4.16 -7.60 0.30
CA ASP A 76 5.60 -7.36 0.24
C ASP A 76 6.29 -8.16 -0.88
N ASN A 77 7.60 -8.02 -0.99
CA ASN A 77 8.39 -8.70 -2.03
C ASN A 77 8.49 -10.22 -1.83
N GLU A 78 8.07 -10.75 -0.68
CA GLU A 78 7.96 -12.19 -0.38
C GLU A 78 6.51 -12.70 -0.48
N ASN A 79 5.62 -11.93 -1.14
CA ASN A 79 4.18 -12.22 -1.30
C ASN A 79 3.42 -12.30 0.04
N LYS A 80 3.99 -11.76 1.12
CA LYS A 80 3.34 -11.71 2.42
C LYS A 80 2.41 -10.50 2.52
N ILE A 81 1.19 -10.73 2.97
CA ILE A 81 0.21 -9.67 3.18
C ILE A 81 0.38 -9.07 4.56
N TRP A 82 0.57 -7.76 4.61
CA TRP A 82 0.68 -6.97 5.82
C TRP A 82 -0.54 -6.10 6.02
N ALA A 83 -0.91 -5.90 7.28
CA ALA A 83 -2.02 -5.03 7.68
C ALA A 83 -1.58 -4.08 8.78
N VAL A 84 -1.76 -2.78 8.56
CA VAL A 84 -1.63 -1.75 9.58
C VAL A 84 -2.99 -1.50 10.19
N THR A 85 -3.06 -1.59 11.52
CA THR A 85 -4.30 -1.44 12.27
C THR A 85 -4.13 -0.45 13.42
N ALA A 86 -5.23 -0.10 14.06
CA ALA A 86 -5.18 0.72 15.28
C ALA A 86 -4.46 0.02 16.45
N LYS A 87 -4.43 -1.32 16.48
CA LYS A 87 -3.79 -2.12 17.53
C LYS A 87 -2.37 -2.54 17.22
N GLY A 88 -1.87 -2.25 16.00
CA GLY A 88 -0.50 -2.56 15.62
C GLY A 88 -0.36 -3.09 14.20
N LEU A 89 0.80 -3.66 13.94
CA LEU A 89 1.18 -4.26 12.68
C LEU A 89 0.90 -5.77 12.70
N TYR A 90 0.25 -6.26 11.64
CA TYR A 90 -0.09 -7.68 11.48
C TYR A 90 0.40 -8.18 10.14
N TYR A 91 0.64 -9.48 10.02
CA TYR A 91 0.91 -10.16 8.77
C TYR A 91 0.07 -11.42 8.64
N TYR A 92 -0.31 -11.77 7.42
CA TYR A 92 -1.03 -12.99 7.14
C TYR A 92 -0.09 -14.20 7.23
N ASN A 93 -0.48 -15.18 8.04
CA ASN A 93 0.17 -16.48 8.14
C ASN A 93 -0.69 -17.51 7.38
N GLU A 94 -0.16 -18.00 6.28
CA GLU A 94 -0.87 -18.94 5.42
C GLU A 94 -1.12 -20.30 6.10
N SER A 95 -0.15 -20.76 6.90
CA SER A 95 -0.29 -22.06 7.60
C SER A 95 -1.45 -22.09 8.58
N ASP A 96 -1.71 -20.98 9.23
CA ASP A 96 -2.79 -20.84 10.20
C ASP A 96 -4.05 -20.24 9.57
N ASP A 97 -3.96 -19.83 8.28
CA ASP A 97 -4.99 -19.07 7.58
C ASP A 97 -5.55 -17.92 8.43
N ASN A 98 -4.64 -17.14 9.03
CA ASN A 98 -4.99 -16.06 9.95
C ASN A 98 -3.93 -14.95 9.98
N PHE A 99 -4.28 -13.79 10.54
CA PHE A 99 -3.35 -12.70 10.78
C PHE A 99 -2.71 -12.83 12.15
N LEU A 100 -1.37 -12.76 12.17
CA LEU A 100 -0.56 -12.75 13.39
C LEU A 100 -0.01 -11.35 13.63
N GLN A 101 0.03 -10.93 14.89
CA GLN A 101 0.61 -9.66 15.28
C GLN A 101 2.13 -9.71 15.15
N ALA A 102 2.70 -8.77 14.42
CA ALA A 102 4.15 -8.61 14.31
C ALA A 102 4.72 -8.09 15.63
N LYS A 103 5.86 -8.66 16.06
CA LYS A 103 6.50 -8.38 17.34
C LYS A 103 7.98 -8.12 17.14
N ASP A 104 8.59 -7.36 18.06
CA ASP A 104 10.04 -7.20 18.15
C ASP A 104 10.74 -8.42 18.81
N LYS A 105 12.04 -8.30 19.03
CA LYS A 105 12.87 -9.35 19.68
C LYS A 105 12.41 -9.67 21.09
N GLU A 106 11.93 -8.68 21.81
CA GLU A 106 11.43 -8.80 23.18
C GLU A 106 9.95 -9.21 23.24
N GLN A 107 9.36 -9.58 22.10
CA GLN A 107 7.94 -9.97 21.96
C GLN A 107 6.94 -8.83 22.18
N HIS A 108 7.37 -7.57 22.12
CA HIS A 108 6.46 -6.44 22.17
C HIS A 108 5.76 -6.26 20.81
N PRO A 109 4.46 -5.97 20.80
CA PRO A 109 3.73 -5.68 19.57
C PRO A 109 4.31 -4.48 18.82
N LEU A 110 4.51 -4.63 17.52
CA LEU A 110 4.93 -3.53 16.65
C LEU A 110 3.74 -2.65 16.30
N SER A 111 3.98 -1.35 16.33
CA SER A 111 3.01 -0.33 15.94
C SER A 111 3.51 0.44 14.73
N ALA A 112 2.63 0.67 13.77
CA ALA A 112 2.93 1.45 12.58
C ALA A 112 1.71 2.30 12.19
N ALA A 113 1.98 3.49 11.68
CA ALA A 113 0.97 4.32 11.02
C ALA A 113 1.05 4.19 9.51
N SER A 114 2.22 3.83 8.99
CA SER A 114 2.44 3.57 7.57
C SER A 114 3.52 2.51 7.35
N ILE A 115 3.47 1.88 6.18
CA ILE A 115 4.33 0.77 5.78
C ILE A 115 4.74 0.94 4.31
N CYS A 116 5.96 0.50 3.99
CA CYS A 116 6.53 0.62 2.65
C CYS A 116 7.39 -0.62 2.35
N PRO A 117 7.19 -1.32 1.20
CA PRO A 117 8.04 -2.43 0.81
C PRO A 117 9.48 -1.95 0.58
N TRP A 118 10.45 -2.78 0.97
CA TRP A 118 11.86 -2.54 0.79
C TRP A 118 12.53 -3.77 0.19
N THR A 119 13.76 -3.62 -0.33
CA THR A 119 14.42 -4.68 -1.11
C THR A 119 14.62 -5.97 -0.30
N ASP A 120 14.98 -5.85 0.96
CA ASP A 120 15.33 -6.95 1.86
C ASP A 120 14.49 -6.98 3.14
N GLY A 121 13.31 -6.37 3.07
CA GLY A 121 12.44 -6.27 4.24
C GLY A 121 11.25 -5.34 4.01
N VAL A 122 10.71 -4.89 5.11
CA VAL A 122 9.60 -3.95 5.17
C VAL A 122 9.98 -2.78 6.06
N LEU A 123 9.82 -1.56 5.57
CA LEU A 123 9.97 -0.37 6.37
C LEU A 123 8.61 0.07 6.90
N PHE A 124 8.55 0.43 8.16
CA PHE A 124 7.34 0.95 8.76
C PHE A 124 7.65 2.10 9.71
N GLY A 125 6.72 3.01 9.85
CA GLY A 125 6.93 4.21 10.63
C GLY A 125 5.67 4.75 11.30
N GLY A 126 5.91 5.50 12.36
CA GLY A 126 4.94 6.25 13.13
C GLY A 126 5.64 7.02 14.24
N TYR A 127 5.02 8.09 14.74
CA TYR A 127 5.53 8.86 15.88
C TYR A 127 7.01 9.26 15.78
N GLY A 128 7.45 9.67 14.58
CA GLY A 128 8.81 10.14 14.33
C GLY A 128 9.89 9.06 14.32
N LYS A 129 9.55 7.79 14.26
CA LYS A 129 10.49 6.68 14.18
C LYS A 129 10.24 5.85 12.92
N ILE A 130 11.31 5.34 12.33
CA ILE A 130 11.27 4.40 11.20
C ILE A 130 12.01 3.14 11.59
N TYR A 131 11.34 2.02 11.41
CA TYR A 131 11.83 0.68 11.69
C TYR A 131 11.93 -0.11 10.39
N LYS A 132 12.79 -1.10 10.39
CA LYS A 132 12.90 -2.13 9.36
C LYS A 132 12.61 -3.49 9.96
N TYR A 133 11.70 -4.24 9.35
CA TYR A 133 11.61 -5.68 9.50
C TYR A 133 12.47 -6.34 8.42
N ASN A 134 13.44 -7.12 8.80
CA ASN A 134 14.38 -7.78 7.90
C ASN A 134 13.89 -9.21 7.61
N TYR A 135 13.84 -9.60 6.33
CA TYR A 135 13.39 -10.94 5.94
C TYR A 135 14.36 -12.04 6.36
N ALA A 136 15.67 -11.79 6.33
CA ALA A 136 16.70 -12.80 6.56
C ALA A 136 16.66 -13.38 7.98
N ASP A 137 16.55 -12.52 8.98
CA ASP A 137 16.57 -12.91 10.40
C ASP A 137 15.20 -12.76 11.08
N ARG A 138 14.22 -12.20 10.37
CA ARG A 138 12.86 -11.91 10.86
C ARG A 138 12.85 -10.99 12.08
N GLN A 139 13.84 -10.12 12.16
CA GLN A 139 14.01 -9.18 13.26
C GLN A 139 13.60 -7.76 12.84
N THR A 140 13.23 -6.98 13.83
CA THR A 140 12.94 -5.56 13.65
C THR A 140 14.04 -4.73 14.29
N GLU A 141 14.53 -3.75 13.53
CA GLU A 141 15.52 -2.78 13.99
C GLU A 141 15.02 -1.34 13.81
N LEU A 142 15.42 -0.46 14.71
CA LEU A 142 15.21 0.97 14.55
C LEU A 142 16.26 1.51 13.57
N LEU A 143 15.81 2.02 12.40
CA LEU A 143 16.69 2.61 11.40
C LEU A 143 17.05 4.05 11.75
N CYS A 144 16.05 4.86 12.06
CA CYS A 144 16.26 6.25 12.42
C CYS A 144 15.11 6.80 13.26
N SER A 145 15.46 7.82 14.06
CA SER A 145 14.49 8.67 14.75
C SER A 145 14.55 10.05 14.13
N LEU A 146 13.41 10.58 13.77
CA LEU A 146 13.28 11.98 13.41
C LEU A 146 13.44 12.80 14.70
N GLN A 147 14.13 13.93 14.61
CA GLN A 147 14.56 14.77 15.74
C GLN A 147 13.50 14.91 16.85
N PRO A 148 13.90 14.87 18.14
CA PRO A 148 12.98 14.76 19.27
C PRO A 148 11.95 15.89 19.41
N ASP A 149 12.22 17.05 18.86
CA ASP A 149 11.28 18.20 18.90
C ASP A 149 10.19 18.14 17.83
N ASN A 150 10.28 17.17 16.94
CA ASN A 150 9.29 16.99 15.91
C ASN A 150 8.32 15.86 16.28
N HIS A 151 7.19 16.22 16.82
CA HIS A 151 6.01 15.35 16.86
C HIS A 151 5.56 15.05 15.42
N TYR A 152 6.51 14.55 14.59
CA TYR A 152 6.25 14.22 13.20
C TYR A 152 5.57 12.86 13.15
N ASN A 153 4.24 12.88 13.15
CA ASN A 153 3.47 11.67 12.96
C ASN A 153 3.45 11.29 11.47
N ILE A 154 4.23 10.26 11.11
CA ILE A 154 4.28 9.75 9.74
C ILE A 154 2.94 9.08 9.42
N THR A 155 2.21 9.62 8.46
CA THR A 155 0.95 9.04 7.99
C THR A 155 1.11 8.24 6.71
N THR A 156 2.13 8.54 5.92
CA THR A 156 2.43 7.84 4.67
C THR A 156 3.93 7.74 4.46
N LEU A 157 4.41 6.56 4.09
CA LEU A 157 5.78 6.30 3.64
C LEU A 157 5.76 5.80 2.20
N ARG A 158 6.68 6.32 1.37
CA ARG A 158 6.91 5.84 0.00
C ARG A 158 8.40 5.76 -0.27
N LYS A 159 8.81 4.77 -1.03
CA LYS A 159 10.19 4.67 -1.50
C LYS A 159 10.46 5.79 -2.50
N TRP A 160 11.38 6.70 -2.17
CA TRP A 160 11.83 7.75 -3.07
C TRP A 160 12.91 7.21 -4.00
N ASP A 161 13.98 6.67 -3.45
CA ASP A 161 15.06 6.01 -4.18
C ASP A 161 15.67 4.86 -3.34
N LYS A 162 16.85 4.42 -3.70
CA LYS A 162 17.54 3.30 -3.03
C LYS A 162 17.79 3.53 -1.54
N HIS A 163 17.98 4.78 -1.12
CA HIS A 163 18.36 5.13 0.26
C HIS A 163 17.46 6.18 0.90
N THR A 164 16.47 6.67 0.17
CA THR A 164 15.63 7.77 0.60
C THR A 164 14.17 7.36 0.64
N LEU A 165 13.49 7.74 1.72
CA LEU A 165 12.04 7.65 1.87
C LEU A 165 11.41 9.03 1.72
N LEU A 166 10.25 9.08 1.12
CA LEU A 166 9.31 10.18 1.23
C LEU A 166 8.38 9.88 2.40
N ALA A 167 8.38 10.74 3.40
CA ALA A 167 7.49 10.67 4.55
C ALA A 167 6.50 11.84 4.52
N ILE A 168 5.24 11.55 4.74
CA ILE A 168 4.18 12.55 4.83
C ILE A 168 3.63 12.60 6.24
N ASN A 169 3.40 13.82 6.69
CA ASN A 169 2.56 14.15 7.84
C ASN A 169 1.45 15.08 7.33
N ARG A 170 0.21 14.77 7.65
CA ARG A 170 -0.96 15.52 7.17
C ARG A 170 -0.89 17.03 7.46
N TRP A 171 -0.25 17.40 8.57
CA TRP A 171 -0.25 18.78 9.10
C TRP A 171 1.11 19.47 8.97
N LYS A 172 2.10 18.81 8.37
CA LYS A 172 3.46 19.32 8.20
C LYS A 172 3.93 19.04 6.77
N ASN A 173 4.97 19.76 6.35
CA ASN A 173 5.58 19.52 5.05
C ASN A 173 6.10 18.09 4.92
N ALA A 174 5.99 17.53 3.74
CA ALA A 174 6.58 16.24 3.41
C ALA A 174 8.12 16.32 3.50
N LEU A 175 8.73 15.23 3.98
CA LEU A 175 10.17 15.13 4.17
C LEU A 175 10.74 14.01 3.32
N LEU A 176 11.93 14.24 2.78
CA LEU A 176 12.81 13.18 2.29
C LEU A 176 13.74 12.77 3.44
N ILE A 177 13.86 11.48 3.70
CA ILE A 177 14.62 10.91 4.81
C ILE A 177 15.67 9.96 4.26
N ASP A 178 16.96 10.24 4.46
CA ASP A 178 18.01 9.27 4.20
C ASP A 178 18.02 8.22 5.33
N ILE A 179 17.67 6.98 5.00
CA ILE A 179 17.51 5.90 5.99
C ILE A 179 18.81 5.43 6.62
N ARG A 180 19.97 5.74 6.04
CA ARG A 180 21.29 5.36 6.57
C ARG A 180 21.77 6.33 7.66
N THR A 181 21.37 7.59 7.56
CA THR A 181 21.86 8.66 8.42
C THR A 181 20.80 9.29 9.30
N GLY A 182 19.51 9.04 9.00
CA GLY A 182 18.37 9.71 9.62
C GLY A 182 18.22 11.19 9.25
N LYS A 183 19.08 11.72 8.35
CA LYS A 183 18.98 13.12 7.91
C LYS A 183 17.72 13.34 7.11
N THR A 184 17.10 14.48 7.37
CA THR A 184 15.85 14.89 6.71
C THR A 184 16.06 16.18 5.93
N GLN A 185 15.31 16.31 4.83
CA GLN A 185 15.17 17.55 4.06
C GLN A 185 13.74 17.69 3.56
N PRO A 186 13.24 18.92 3.32
CA PRO A 186 11.93 19.12 2.73
C PRO A 186 11.81 18.42 1.39
N ALA A 187 10.63 17.86 1.08
CA ALA A 187 10.33 17.37 -0.25
C ALA A 187 10.33 18.54 -1.26
N PRO A 188 10.76 18.32 -2.52
CA PRO A 188 10.94 19.40 -3.49
C PRO A 188 9.63 19.97 -4.05
N PHE A 189 8.49 19.41 -3.69
CA PHE A 189 7.16 19.85 -4.15
C PHE A 189 6.33 20.47 -3.03
N LYS A 190 5.30 21.22 -3.40
CA LYS A 190 4.36 21.79 -2.42
C LYS A 190 3.57 20.67 -1.74
N SER A 191 3.65 20.59 -0.44
CA SER A 191 3.18 19.46 0.37
C SER A 191 2.27 19.83 1.53
N ASP A 192 1.59 21.00 1.43
CA ASP A 192 0.66 21.44 2.47
C ASP A 192 -0.57 20.52 2.56
N GLU A 193 -0.91 20.09 3.76
CA GLU A 193 -2.13 19.30 4.05
C GLU A 193 -2.31 18.05 3.18
N LEU A 194 -1.22 17.34 2.88
CA LEU A 194 -1.30 16.11 2.09
C LEU A 194 -2.04 15.00 2.85
N THR A 195 -3.02 14.41 2.19
CA THR A 195 -3.71 13.21 2.71
C THR A 195 -3.01 11.93 2.28
N ASP A 196 -2.47 11.89 1.06
CA ASP A 196 -1.70 10.76 0.53
C ASP A 196 -0.81 11.19 -0.65
N CYS A 197 0.10 10.32 -1.05
CA CYS A 197 0.88 10.46 -2.27
C CYS A 197 1.17 9.10 -2.92
N PHE A 198 1.44 9.14 -4.21
CA PHE A 198 1.87 7.99 -5.00
C PHE A 198 3.03 8.39 -5.91
N ILE A 199 3.98 7.48 -6.11
CA ILE A 199 5.09 7.67 -7.05
C ILE A 199 4.90 6.68 -8.19
N ASP A 200 4.71 7.18 -9.40
CA ASP A 200 4.48 6.36 -10.57
C ASP A 200 5.77 5.72 -11.12
N SER A 201 5.65 4.81 -12.08
CA SER A 201 6.78 4.12 -12.71
C SER A 201 7.75 5.04 -13.46
N LYS A 202 7.32 6.26 -13.82
CA LYS A 202 8.16 7.31 -14.42
C LYS A 202 8.86 8.17 -13.38
N GLY A 203 8.55 7.95 -12.10
CA GLY A 203 9.09 8.70 -10.98
C GLY A 203 8.34 9.99 -10.67
N ASN A 204 7.21 10.27 -11.32
CA ASN A 204 6.41 11.44 -10.97
C ASN A 204 5.70 11.23 -9.63
N VAL A 205 5.53 12.34 -8.91
CA VAL A 205 4.90 12.34 -7.59
C VAL A 205 3.48 12.87 -7.70
N TRP A 206 2.54 11.99 -7.50
CA TRP A 206 1.12 12.32 -7.43
C TRP A 206 0.73 12.60 -5.99
N THR A 207 0.12 13.73 -5.74
CA THR A 207 -0.26 14.18 -4.40
C THR A 207 -1.74 14.44 -4.33
N ALA A 208 -2.34 14.13 -3.20
CA ALA A 208 -3.73 14.41 -2.87
C ALA A 208 -3.81 15.40 -1.69
N PRO A 209 -3.67 16.71 -1.92
CA PRO A 209 -3.88 17.72 -0.89
C PRO A 209 -5.36 17.76 -0.48
N TYR A 210 -5.61 18.06 0.80
CA TYR A 210 -6.96 18.15 1.34
C TYR A 210 -7.77 19.23 0.61
N HIS A 211 -8.93 18.87 0.06
CA HIS A 211 -9.84 19.75 -0.71
C HIS A 211 -9.23 20.48 -1.92
N GLN A 212 -8.08 20.05 -2.44
CA GLN A 212 -7.40 20.72 -3.56
C GLN A 212 -7.27 19.85 -4.83
N GLY A 213 -7.98 18.74 -4.91
CA GLY A 213 -7.90 17.82 -6.05
C GLY A 213 -6.62 16.98 -6.04
N VAL A 214 -6.08 16.70 -7.22
CA VAL A 214 -4.87 15.88 -7.41
C VAL A 214 -3.83 16.67 -8.18
N LYS A 215 -2.58 16.64 -7.74
CA LYS A 215 -1.45 17.32 -8.41
C LYS A 215 -0.36 16.30 -8.74
N CYS A 216 0.30 16.49 -9.87
CA CYS A 216 1.42 15.68 -10.32
C CYS A 216 2.66 16.57 -10.45
N TYR A 217 3.76 16.15 -9.84
CA TYR A 217 5.05 16.83 -9.89
C TYR A 217 6.12 15.90 -10.44
N ASP A 218 7.14 16.46 -11.08
CA ASP A 218 8.37 15.72 -11.33
C ASP A 218 9.21 15.57 -10.04
N ARG A 219 10.33 14.86 -10.13
CA ARG A 219 11.24 14.65 -8.99
C ARG A 219 11.90 15.93 -8.46
N ASN A 220 11.95 16.99 -9.28
CA ASN A 220 12.52 18.28 -8.91
C ASN A 220 11.49 19.25 -8.33
N GLY A 221 10.23 18.81 -8.22
CA GLY A 221 9.13 19.61 -7.67
C GLY A 221 8.43 20.53 -8.67
N LYS A 222 8.72 20.38 -9.97
CA LYS A 222 7.99 21.11 -11.01
C LYS A 222 6.60 20.51 -11.16
N LEU A 223 5.57 21.36 -11.07
CA LEU A 223 4.18 20.94 -11.31
C LEU A 223 4.00 20.58 -12.79
N LEU A 224 3.57 19.35 -13.05
CA LEU A 224 3.28 18.84 -14.39
C LEU A 224 1.77 18.93 -14.70
N HIS A 225 0.94 18.50 -13.77
CA HIS A 225 -0.52 18.45 -13.93
C HIS A 225 -1.22 18.85 -12.63
N SER A 226 -2.40 19.45 -12.76
CA SER A 226 -3.28 19.78 -11.65
C SER A 226 -4.72 19.50 -12.08
N TYR A 227 -5.41 18.66 -11.31
CA TYR A 227 -6.80 18.26 -11.53
C TYR A 227 -7.64 18.72 -10.35
N HIS A 228 -8.62 19.55 -10.62
CA HIS A 228 -9.57 20.04 -9.64
C HIS A 228 -10.94 19.43 -9.92
N THR A 229 -11.71 19.14 -8.90
CA THR A 229 -13.14 18.91 -9.08
C THR A 229 -13.76 20.23 -9.56
N MET A 230 -14.40 20.22 -10.72
CA MET A 230 -15.29 21.31 -11.07
C MET A 230 -16.46 21.28 -10.08
N ASN A 231 -16.64 22.38 -9.34
CA ASN A 231 -17.85 22.63 -8.58
C ASN A 231 -19.00 22.94 -9.52
#